data_f9b23b6ed9c3148e68ed074986d918d7
#
_entry.id   f9b23b6ed9c3148e68ed074986d918d7
#
_cell.length_a   1.000
_cell.length_b   1.000
_cell.length_c   1.000
_cell.angle_alpha   90.00
_cell.angle_beta   90.00
_cell.angle_gamma   90.00
#
_symmetry.space_group_name_H-M   'P 1'
#
loop_
_entity.id
_entity.type
_entity.pdbx_description
1 polymer ?
#
loop_
_entity_poly.entity_id
_entity_poly.type
_entity_poly.pdbx_seq_one_letter_code
_entity_poly.pdbx_strand_id
1 'polypeptide(L)'
;MPKAKNQAWEHILEIARGVHSETPALSTFAPWPTDMTIAPQAVPQGQPETAINAVKAYDASHRLIKAVQNHADDLVWKQSYRDDDLGRDFMDHYCYIELFGPDGMFISHQCRGFIGYWGAGLIYPMHQHAAEEIYLVLEGSVTFEGQDHAPILYRKGQTRRHSAYEPHAMRIGEKGFMTFALWRGKDMAQPPRLMV
;
A
#
# COMPACT_ATOMS: atom_id res chain seq x y z
N MET A 1 11.05 -24.22 -7.64
CA MET A 1 9.93 -23.27 -7.38
C MET A 1 10.26 -22.08 -6.46
N PRO A 2 11.15 -22.12 -5.44
CA PRO A 2 11.46 -20.91 -4.65
C PRO A 2 12.16 -19.79 -5.43
N LYS A 3 13.01 -20.10 -6.41
CA LYS A 3 13.76 -19.11 -7.19
C LYS A 3 12.88 -18.18 -8.03
N ALA A 4 11.83 -18.70 -8.66
CA ALA A 4 10.95 -17.88 -9.53
C ALA A 4 10.13 -16.87 -8.73
N LYS A 5 9.66 -17.24 -7.53
CA LYS A 5 8.92 -16.32 -6.64
C LYS A 5 9.80 -15.18 -6.15
N ASN A 6 11.04 -15.45 -5.79
CA ASN A 6 11.98 -14.39 -5.38
C ASN A 6 12.26 -13.40 -6.52
N GLN A 7 12.36 -13.88 -7.77
CA GLN A 7 12.57 -13.02 -8.94
C GLN A 7 11.41 -12.02 -9.17
N ALA A 8 10.16 -12.44 -8.94
CA ALA A 8 9.00 -11.56 -9.03
C ALA A 8 9.11 -10.38 -8.04
N TRP A 9 9.42 -10.68 -6.78
CA TRP A 9 9.58 -9.68 -5.74
C TRP A 9 10.79 -8.75 -5.98
N GLU A 10 11.93 -9.31 -6.42
CA GLU A 10 13.13 -8.55 -6.78
C GLU A 10 12.85 -7.58 -7.95
N HIS A 11 12.11 -8.04 -8.96
CA HIS A 11 11.70 -7.20 -10.08
C HIS A 11 10.81 -6.03 -9.65
N ILE A 12 9.80 -6.31 -8.79
CA ILE A 12 8.93 -5.26 -8.25
C ILE A 12 9.73 -4.29 -7.38
N LEU A 13 10.67 -4.79 -6.55
CA LEU A 13 11.53 -3.97 -5.71
C LEU A 13 12.40 -3.00 -6.53
N GLU A 14 12.97 -3.47 -7.63
CA GLU A 14 13.78 -2.63 -8.53
C GLU A 14 12.97 -1.50 -9.14
N ILE A 15 11.76 -1.82 -9.65
CA ILE A 15 10.85 -0.81 -10.22
C ILE A 15 10.41 0.18 -9.14
N ALA A 16 10.07 -0.30 -7.94
CA ALA A 16 9.68 0.55 -6.80
C ALA A 16 10.81 1.49 -6.39
N ARG A 17 12.06 1.02 -6.40
CA ARG A 17 13.26 1.85 -6.15
C ARG A 17 13.38 2.97 -7.19
N GLY A 18 13.15 2.67 -8.47
CA GLY A 18 13.11 3.67 -9.53
C GLY A 18 12.03 4.72 -9.27
N VAL A 19 10.80 4.30 -8.97
CA VAL A 19 9.68 5.21 -8.63
C VAL A 19 10.01 6.09 -7.42
N HIS A 20 10.60 5.50 -6.38
CA HIS A 20 11.03 6.24 -5.19
C HIS A 20 12.07 7.32 -5.54
N SER A 21 13.10 6.99 -6.31
CA SER A 21 14.17 7.95 -6.67
C SER A 21 13.68 9.07 -7.60
N GLU A 22 12.73 8.76 -8.48
CA GLU A 22 12.13 9.71 -9.41
C GLU A 22 11.04 10.61 -8.77
N THR A 23 10.63 10.29 -7.53
CA THR A 23 9.62 11.04 -6.78
C THR A 23 10.28 11.76 -5.59
N PRO A 24 10.67 13.04 -5.70
CA PRO A 24 11.39 13.76 -4.64
C PRO A 24 10.69 13.76 -3.28
N ALA A 25 9.34 13.76 -3.28
CA ALA A 25 8.57 13.70 -2.04
C ALA A 25 8.80 12.39 -1.27
N LEU A 26 8.92 11.25 -1.96
CA LEU A 26 9.20 9.95 -1.33
C LEU A 26 10.64 9.89 -0.81
N SER A 27 11.63 10.27 -1.64
CA SER A 27 13.05 10.21 -1.28
C SER A 27 13.42 11.19 -0.16
N THR A 28 12.73 12.33 -0.08
CA THR A 28 12.86 13.28 1.04
C THR A 28 12.16 12.77 2.31
N PHE A 29 11.02 12.06 2.15
CA PHE A 29 10.28 11.50 3.28
C PHE A 29 11.09 10.41 3.98
N ALA A 30 11.57 9.42 3.25
CA ALA A 30 12.41 8.35 3.79
C ALA A 30 13.48 7.94 2.77
N PRO A 31 14.77 7.81 3.16
CA PRO A 31 15.77 7.19 2.30
C PRO A 31 15.35 5.77 1.91
N TRP A 32 15.78 5.32 0.73
CA TRP A 32 15.61 3.92 0.36
C TRP A 32 16.35 3.01 1.36
N PRO A 33 15.69 1.98 1.92
CA PRO A 33 16.32 1.17 2.97
C PRO A 33 17.54 0.41 2.45
N THR A 34 18.55 0.31 3.29
CA THR A 34 19.84 -0.34 3.01
C THR A 34 20.06 -1.61 3.84
N ASP A 35 19.16 -1.88 4.79
CA ASP A 35 19.22 -3.02 5.73
C ASP A 35 18.39 -4.24 5.25
N MET A 36 17.89 -4.22 4.02
CA MET A 36 16.98 -5.23 3.51
C MET A 36 17.60 -6.62 3.45
N THR A 37 16.89 -7.60 4.01
CA THR A 37 17.19 -9.02 3.88
C THR A 37 15.95 -9.77 3.38
N ILE A 38 16.14 -10.78 2.51
CA ILE A 38 15.02 -11.56 1.99
C ILE A 38 14.50 -12.50 3.08
N ALA A 39 13.19 -12.42 3.35
CA ALA A 39 12.47 -13.35 4.19
C ALA A 39 11.31 -13.97 3.40
N PRO A 40 11.54 -15.10 2.72
CA PRO A 40 10.50 -15.77 1.97
C PRO A 40 9.27 -16.04 2.85
N GLN A 41 8.14 -15.49 2.48
CA GLN A 41 6.90 -15.70 3.20
C GLN A 41 6.11 -16.84 2.57
N ALA A 42 5.48 -17.67 3.41
CA ALA A 42 4.49 -18.61 2.95
C ALA A 42 3.23 -17.84 2.50
N VAL A 43 2.68 -18.18 1.34
CA VAL A 43 1.38 -17.64 0.92
C VAL A 43 0.33 -18.18 1.89
N PRO A 44 -0.36 -17.32 2.67
CA PRO A 44 -1.37 -17.78 3.62
C PRO A 44 -2.58 -18.38 2.89
N GLN A 45 -3.27 -19.30 3.58
CA GLN A 45 -4.60 -19.70 3.13
C GLN A 45 -5.57 -18.52 3.28
N GLY A 46 -6.53 -18.39 2.36
CA GLY A 46 -7.52 -17.32 2.41
C GLY A 46 -6.99 -15.96 1.92
N GLN A 47 -6.29 -15.98 0.80
CA GLN A 47 -5.93 -14.74 0.09
C GLN A 47 -7.21 -13.97 -0.30
N PRO A 48 -7.19 -12.63 -0.33
CA PRO A 48 -8.33 -11.80 -0.75
C PRO A 48 -8.53 -11.88 -2.27
N GLU A 49 -9.02 -13.01 -2.75
CA GLU A 49 -9.08 -13.34 -4.19
C GLU A 49 -9.88 -12.33 -5.01
N THR A 50 -11.00 -11.82 -4.47
CA THR A 50 -11.80 -10.81 -5.15
C THR A 50 -11.00 -9.55 -5.41
N ALA A 51 -10.32 -9.02 -4.39
CA ALA A 51 -9.47 -7.84 -4.52
C ALA A 51 -8.25 -8.09 -5.43
N ILE A 52 -7.61 -9.28 -5.35
CA ILE A 52 -6.50 -9.66 -6.22
C ILE A 52 -6.94 -9.69 -7.69
N ASN A 53 -8.11 -10.27 -7.98
CA ASN A 53 -8.66 -10.29 -9.33
C ASN A 53 -9.00 -8.89 -9.84
N ALA A 54 -9.47 -8.00 -8.98
CA ALA A 54 -9.68 -6.60 -9.31
C ALA A 54 -8.36 -5.88 -9.62
N VAL A 55 -7.28 -6.13 -8.87
CA VAL A 55 -5.93 -5.63 -9.18
C VAL A 55 -5.47 -6.13 -10.54
N LYS A 56 -5.62 -7.42 -10.84
CA LYS A 56 -5.22 -8.01 -12.14
C LYS A 56 -5.98 -7.41 -13.31
N ALA A 57 -7.26 -7.09 -13.13
CA ALA A 57 -8.12 -6.51 -14.16
C ALA A 57 -8.04 -4.97 -14.25
N TYR A 58 -7.36 -4.31 -13.31
CA TYR A 58 -7.30 -2.85 -13.28
C TYR A 58 -6.60 -2.29 -14.53
N ASP A 59 -7.24 -1.31 -15.20
CA ASP A 59 -6.65 -0.62 -16.34
C ASP A 59 -5.56 0.36 -15.90
N ALA A 60 -4.36 -0.17 -15.72
CA ALA A 60 -3.20 0.57 -15.24
C ALA A 60 -2.25 0.92 -16.38
N SER A 61 -1.68 2.12 -16.31
CA SER A 61 -0.56 2.52 -17.17
C SER A 61 0.77 2.63 -16.41
N HIS A 62 0.72 2.72 -15.09
CA HIS A 62 1.90 2.89 -14.26
C HIS A 62 2.74 1.60 -14.19
N ARG A 63 4.06 1.72 -14.47
CA ARG A 63 4.98 0.56 -14.59
C ARG A 63 5.02 -0.32 -13.33
N LEU A 64 4.93 0.28 -12.13
CA LEU A 64 4.95 -0.47 -10.87
C LEU A 64 3.69 -1.32 -10.72
N ILE A 65 2.51 -0.78 -11.09
CA ILE A 65 1.27 -1.54 -11.05
C ILE A 65 1.30 -2.68 -12.07
N LYS A 66 1.80 -2.44 -13.28
CA LYS A 66 1.97 -3.51 -14.28
C LYS A 66 2.89 -4.63 -13.80
N ALA A 67 3.98 -4.30 -13.11
CA ALA A 67 4.84 -5.32 -12.51
C ALA A 67 4.09 -6.14 -11.44
N VAL A 68 3.30 -5.50 -10.58
CA VAL A 68 2.47 -6.18 -9.59
C VAL A 68 1.42 -7.07 -10.26
N GLN A 69 0.74 -6.58 -11.31
CA GLN A 69 -0.26 -7.36 -12.07
C GLN A 69 0.35 -8.62 -12.69
N ASN A 70 1.53 -8.50 -13.29
CA ASN A 70 2.21 -9.62 -13.95
C ASN A 70 2.62 -10.75 -12.99
N HIS A 71 2.72 -10.44 -11.71
CA HIS A 71 3.17 -11.36 -10.67
C HIS A 71 2.13 -11.59 -9.56
N ALA A 72 0.89 -11.13 -9.75
CA ALA A 72 -0.12 -11.07 -8.69
C ALA A 72 -0.36 -12.40 -7.98
N ASP A 73 -0.26 -13.52 -8.69
CA ASP A 73 -0.47 -14.87 -8.16
C ASP A 73 0.75 -15.41 -7.34
N ASP A 74 1.91 -14.76 -7.47
CA ASP A 74 3.14 -15.11 -6.73
C ASP A 74 3.35 -14.27 -5.48
N LEU A 75 2.53 -13.21 -5.28
CA LEU A 75 2.67 -12.26 -4.19
C LEU A 75 1.92 -12.71 -2.94
N VAL A 76 2.35 -12.18 -1.79
CA VAL A 76 1.67 -12.37 -0.51
C VAL A 76 0.82 -11.13 -0.25
N TRP A 77 -0.48 -11.27 -0.49
CA TRP A 77 -1.43 -10.20 -0.27
C TRP A 77 -1.90 -10.17 1.18
N LYS A 78 -2.10 -8.98 1.70
CA LYS A 78 -2.47 -8.70 3.09
C LYS A 78 -3.68 -7.80 3.16
N GLN A 79 -4.36 -7.85 4.30
CA GLN A 79 -5.41 -6.93 4.71
C GLN A 79 -5.17 -6.56 6.17
N SER A 80 -5.40 -5.31 6.56
CA SER A 80 -5.18 -4.82 7.92
C SER A 80 -6.36 -5.09 8.86
N TYR A 81 -7.51 -5.49 8.30
CA TYR A 81 -8.78 -5.62 8.99
C TYR A 81 -9.44 -6.96 8.71
N ARG A 82 -10.56 -7.22 9.36
CA ARG A 82 -11.44 -8.38 9.16
C ARG A 82 -12.84 -7.90 8.74
N ASP A 83 -13.67 -8.83 8.27
CA ASP A 83 -15.07 -8.55 7.90
C ASP A 83 -15.86 -7.87 9.04
N ASP A 84 -15.58 -8.24 10.30
CA ASP A 84 -16.22 -7.66 11.47
C ASP A 84 -15.84 -6.19 11.73
N ASP A 85 -14.69 -5.74 11.19
CA ASP A 85 -14.18 -4.37 11.38
C ASP A 85 -14.79 -3.39 10.38
N LEU A 86 -14.80 -3.75 9.08
CA LEU A 86 -15.17 -2.85 7.97
C LEU A 86 -16.26 -3.39 7.05
N GLY A 87 -16.73 -4.61 7.31
CA GLY A 87 -17.71 -5.29 6.48
C GLY A 87 -17.08 -5.95 5.26
N ARG A 88 -17.79 -6.96 4.77
CA ARG A 88 -17.31 -7.81 3.69
C ARG A 88 -17.10 -7.06 2.38
N ASP A 89 -17.97 -6.11 2.04
CA ASP A 89 -17.82 -5.32 0.81
C ASP A 89 -16.49 -4.57 0.76
N PHE A 90 -16.08 -3.95 1.89
CA PHE A 90 -14.76 -3.31 1.97
C PHE A 90 -13.64 -4.34 1.82
N MET A 91 -13.73 -5.47 2.54
CA MET A 91 -12.68 -6.49 2.53
C MET A 91 -12.55 -7.19 1.18
N ASP A 92 -13.63 -7.37 0.44
CA ASP A 92 -13.61 -7.93 -0.93
C ASP A 92 -12.96 -6.97 -1.96
N HIS A 93 -12.82 -5.68 -1.63
CA HIS A 93 -12.29 -4.66 -2.55
C HIS A 93 -11.04 -3.93 -2.03
N TYR A 94 -10.36 -4.49 -1.03
CA TYR A 94 -9.16 -3.91 -0.44
C TYR A 94 -8.08 -4.97 -0.26
N CYS A 95 -6.85 -4.66 -0.69
CA CYS A 95 -5.68 -5.46 -0.38
C CYS A 95 -4.39 -4.67 -0.58
N TYR A 96 -3.31 -5.15 0.00
CA TYR A 96 -1.97 -4.61 -0.24
C TYR A 96 -0.90 -5.70 -0.19
N ILE A 97 0.26 -5.40 -0.76
CA ILE A 97 1.50 -6.13 -0.50
C ILE A 97 2.44 -5.25 0.31
N GLU A 98 3.12 -5.84 1.28
CA GLU A 98 4.24 -5.20 1.99
C GLU A 98 5.53 -5.62 1.30
N LEU A 99 6.06 -4.71 0.50
CA LEU A 99 7.26 -4.98 -0.29
C LEU A 99 8.50 -5.07 0.60
N PHE A 100 8.67 -4.09 1.48
CA PHE A 100 9.71 -4.06 2.50
C PHE A 100 9.17 -3.48 3.80
N GLY A 101 9.73 -3.94 4.92
CA GLY A 101 9.32 -3.56 6.27
C GLY A 101 9.50 -4.69 7.25
N PRO A 102 9.10 -4.54 8.52
CA PRO A 102 9.24 -5.59 9.53
C PRO A 102 8.58 -6.91 9.17
N ASP A 103 7.47 -6.87 8.42
CA ASP A 103 6.70 -8.03 7.99
C ASP A 103 6.69 -8.19 6.46
N GLY A 104 7.54 -7.45 5.75
CA GLY A 104 7.64 -7.45 4.29
C GLY A 104 8.34 -8.68 3.73
N MET A 105 8.29 -8.83 2.40
CA MET A 105 9.13 -9.82 1.70
C MET A 105 10.62 -9.49 1.87
N PHE A 106 10.96 -8.22 1.90
CA PHE A 106 12.28 -7.72 2.26
C PHE A 106 12.20 -7.13 3.67
N ILE A 107 12.77 -7.82 4.65
CA ILE A 107 12.78 -7.34 6.03
C ILE A 107 13.66 -6.09 6.12
N SER A 108 13.07 -5.01 6.64
CA SER A 108 13.73 -3.74 6.92
C SER A 108 13.17 -3.14 8.21
N HIS A 109 14.06 -2.47 8.98
CA HIS A 109 13.68 -1.71 10.17
C HIS A 109 13.84 -0.19 9.97
N GLN A 110 14.23 0.24 8.78
CA GLN A 110 14.41 1.67 8.46
C GLN A 110 13.11 2.33 8.01
N CYS A 111 12.31 1.65 7.20
CA CYS A 111 10.97 2.08 6.79
C CYS A 111 10.16 0.90 6.25
N ARG A 112 8.84 1.10 6.06
CA ARG A 112 7.96 0.14 5.38
C ARG A 112 7.53 0.71 4.03
N GLY A 113 7.37 -0.19 3.05
CA GLY A 113 6.86 0.16 1.73
C GLY A 113 5.72 -0.76 1.33
N PHE A 114 4.58 -0.17 0.96
CA PHE A 114 3.36 -0.87 0.59
C PHE A 114 2.94 -0.53 -0.83
N ILE A 115 2.40 -1.50 -1.54
CA ILE A 115 1.63 -1.25 -2.75
C ILE A 115 0.21 -1.70 -2.46
N GLY A 116 -0.72 -0.74 -2.40
CA GLY A 116 -2.08 -0.97 -1.97
C GLY A 116 -3.11 -0.70 -3.06
N TYR A 117 -4.24 -1.39 -2.96
CA TYR A 117 -5.42 -1.25 -3.80
C TYR A 117 -6.68 -1.05 -2.94
N TRP A 118 -7.49 -0.08 -3.32
CA TRP A 118 -8.85 0.15 -2.83
C TRP A 118 -9.79 0.28 -4.02
N GLY A 119 -10.85 -0.49 -4.02
CA GLY A 119 -11.87 -0.52 -5.06
C GLY A 119 -12.64 0.79 -5.20
N ALA A 120 -13.30 0.95 -6.34
CA ALA A 120 -14.06 2.14 -6.69
C ALA A 120 -15.17 2.45 -5.66
N GLY A 121 -15.26 3.71 -5.25
CA GLY A 121 -16.30 4.20 -4.34
C GLY A 121 -16.17 3.77 -2.88
N LEU A 122 -15.15 2.99 -2.51
CA LEU A 122 -14.93 2.62 -1.11
C LEU A 122 -14.73 3.85 -0.23
N ILE A 123 -15.23 3.73 1.00
CA ILE A 123 -14.95 4.67 2.09
C ILE A 123 -14.13 3.94 3.12
N TYR A 124 -12.88 4.39 3.30
CA TYR A 124 -12.06 3.95 4.40
C TYR A 124 -12.28 4.91 5.57
N PRO A 125 -12.89 4.44 6.65
CA PRO A 125 -13.30 5.31 7.77
C PRO A 125 -12.11 6.02 8.43
N MET A 126 -12.42 6.99 9.28
CA MET A 126 -11.44 7.70 10.08
C MET A 126 -10.58 6.71 10.89
N HIS A 127 -9.29 6.80 10.71
CA HIS A 127 -8.30 5.95 11.36
C HIS A 127 -7.02 6.73 11.62
N GLN A 128 -6.14 6.16 12.42
CA GLN A 128 -4.81 6.71 12.70
C GLN A 128 -3.81 5.58 12.95
N HIS A 129 -2.54 5.90 12.84
CA HIS A 129 -1.44 4.97 13.13
C HIS A 129 -0.22 5.70 13.68
N ALA A 130 0.65 4.97 14.38
CA ALA A 130 1.84 5.52 15.05
C ALA A 130 2.91 6.01 14.05
N ALA A 131 2.97 5.40 12.87
CA ALA A 131 3.93 5.80 11.84
C ALA A 131 3.55 7.14 11.20
N GLU A 132 4.56 7.91 10.77
CA GLU A 132 4.36 8.90 9.72
C GLU A 132 4.19 8.17 8.39
N GLU A 133 3.36 8.70 7.51
CA GLU A 133 3.03 8.08 6.23
C GLU A 133 3.11 9.07 5.07
N ILE A 134 3.48 8.56 3.90
CA ILE A 134 3.31 9.26 2.64
C ILE A 134 2.71 8.33 1.60
N TYR A 135 1.66 8.78 0.92
CA TYR A 135 1.07 8.16 -0.25
C TYR A 135 1.59 8.80 -1.53
N LEU A 136 1.91 7.99 -2.52
CA LEU A 136 2.00 8.39 -3.93
C LEU A 136 0.85 7.73 -4.68
N VAL A 137 -0.03 8.52 -5.27
CA VAL A 137 -1.12 8.00 -6.13
C VAL A 137 -0.50 7.48 -7.43
N LEU A 138 -0.53 6.18 -7.64
CA LEU A 138 -0.02 5.54 -8.86
C LEU A 138 -1.08 5.51 -9.96
N GLU A 139 -2.33 5.20 -9.59
CA GLU A 139 -3.49 5.17 -10.49
C GLU A 139 -4.77 5.54 -9.72
N GLY A 140 -5.77 6.04 -10.46
CA GLY A 140 -7.06 6.43 -9.90
C GLY A 140 -7.02 7.74 -9.13
N SER A 141 -7.86 7.84 -8.10
CA SER A 141 -7.95 9.03 -7.26
C SER A 141 -8.49 8.71 -5.88
N VAL A 142 -8.16 9.56 -4.92
CA VAL A 142 -8.60 9.47 -3.54
C VAL A 142 -8.80 10.86 -2.95
N THR A 143 -9.86 11.05 -2.19
CA THR A 143 -10.05 12.24 -1.35
C THR A 143 -9.65 11.88 0.07
N PHE A 144 -8.62 12.54 0.59
CA PHE A 144 -8.26 12.44 2.00
C PHE A 144 -9.03 13.49 2.80
N GLU A 145 -9.60 13.04 3.92
CA GLU A 145 -10.29 13.89 4.90
C GLU A 145 -9.50 13.79 6.21
N GLY A 146 -9.19 14.90 6.85
CA GLY A 146 -8.62 14.95 8.19
C GLY A 146 -9.65 15.45 9.19
N GLN A 147 -9.38 15.30 10.46
CA GLN A 147 -10.27 15.83 11.51
C GLN A 147 -10.36 17.36 11.45
N ASP A 148 -9.24 18.03 11.14
CA ASP A 148 -9.10 19.47 11.17
C ASP A 148 -8.86 20.08 9.76
N HIS A 149 -9.04 19.31 8.70
CA HIS A 149 -8.78 19.73 7.33
C HIS A 149 -9.96 19.44 6.42
N ALA A 150 -10.24 20.39 5.52
CA ALA A 150 -11.19 20.14 4.45
C ALA A 150 -10.74 18.97 3.57
N PRO A 151 -11.69 18.20 3.00
CA PRO A 151 -11.39 17.12 2.09
C PRO A 151 -10.60 17.62 0.87
N ILE A 152 -9.51 16.94 0.53
CA ILE A 152 -8.66 17.27 -0.62
C ILE A 152 -8.54 16.05 -1.53
N LEU A 153 -8.84 16.25 -2.82
CA LEU A 153 -8.76 15.24 -3.85
C LEU A 153 -7.33 15.14 -4.39
N TYR A 154 -6.78 13.92 -4.38
CA TYR A 154 -5.49 13.58 -4.96
C TYR A 154 -5.67 12.65 -6.16
N ARG A 155 -4.86 12.88 -7.19
CA ARG A 155 -4.85 12.15 -8.46
C ARG A 155 -3.47 11.59 -8.75
N LYS A 156 -3.38 10.77 -9.77
CA LYS A 156 -2.14 10.17 -10.26
C LYS A 156 -0.95 11.15 -10.27
N GLY A 157 0.16 10.71 -9.69
CA GLY A 157 1.41 11.46 -9.55
C GLY A 157 1.46 12.39 -8.33
N GLN A 158 0.34 12.62 -7.64
CA GLN A 158 0.31 13.46 -6.44
C GLN A 158 0.65 12.66 -5.19
N THR A 159 1.19 13.35 -4.19
CA THR A 159 1.55 12.77 -2.91
C THR A 159 0.82 13.43 -1.76
N ARG A 160 0.46 12.65 -0.74
CA ARG A 160 -0.09 13.14 0.54
C ARG A 160 0.71 12.56 1.69
N ARG A 161 1.15 13.42 2.60
CA ARG A 161 1.82 13.03 3.84
C ARG A 161 0.85 13.14 5.01
N HIS A 162 0.90 12.15 5.92
CA HIS A 162 0.25 12.16 7.23
C HIS A 162 1.31 12.12 8.33
N SER A 163 1.09 12.92 9.36
CA SER A 163 1.92 12.88 10.58
C SER A 163 1.57 11.66 11.41
N ALA A 164 2.47 11.28 12.34
CA ALA A 164 2.17 10.22 13.32
C ALA A 164 0.88 10.57 14.08
N TYR A 165 -0.01 9.60 14.21
CA TYR A 165 -1.31 9.74 14.85
C TYR A 165 -2.25 10.81 14.25
N GLU A 166 -1.99 11.29 13.03
CA GLU A 166 -2.93 12.19 12.32
C GLU A 166 -4.19 11.42 11.94
N PRO A 167 -5.37 11.81 12.47
CA PRO A 167 -6.63 11.18 12.05
C PRO A 167 -6.95 11.51 10.60
N HIS A 168 -7.22 10.47 9.80
CA HIS A 168 -7.58 10.65 8.41
C HIS A 168 -8.54 9.56 7.91
N ALA A 169 -9.35 9.92 6.92
CA ALA A 169 -10.24 9.03 6.21
C ALA A 169 -9.99 9.15 4.70
N MET A 170 -10.47 8.16 3.95
CA MET A 170 -10.29 8.13 2.50
C MET A 170 -11.63 7.86 1.81
N ARG A 171 -11.93 8.66 0.77
CA ARG A 171 -13.01 8.38 -0.19
C ARG A 171 -12.38 8.07 -1.53
N ILE A 172 -12.58 6.86 -1.99
CA ILE A 172 -11.98 6.35 -3.20
C ILE A 172 -12.81 6.81 -4.42
N GLY A 173 -12.12 7.25 -5.47
CA GLY A 173 -12.77 7.69 -6.70
C GLY A 173 -13.39 6.55 -7.50
N GLU A 174 -14.14 6.90 -8.56
CA GLU A 174 -14.93 5.98 -9.39
C GLU A 174 -14.12 4.90 -10.11
N LYS A 175 -12.81 5.08 -10.26
CA LYS A 175 -11.91 4.11 -10.90
C LYS A 175 -11.07 3.31 -9.90
N GLY A 176 -11.34 3.43 -8.60
CA GLY A 176 -10.48 2.86 -7.58
C GLY A 176 -9.24 3.72 -7.31
N PHE A 177 -8.35 3.19 -6.49
CA PHE A 177 -7.13 3.86 -6.06
C PHE A 177 -6.01 2.84 -5.87
N MET A 178 -4.87 3.08 -6.50
CA MET A 178 -3.65 2.31 -6.29
C MET A 178 -2.52 3.24 -5.89
N THR A 179 -1.73 2.82 -4.92
CA THR A 179 -0.69 3.65 -4.31
C THR A 179 0.60 2.90 -4.07
N PHE A 180 1.70 3.65 -4.04
CA PHE A 180 2.91 3.27 -3.34
C PHE A 180 3.02 4.15 -2.09
N ALA A 181 2.94 3.54 -0.91
CA ALA A 181 2.97 4.23 0.36
C ALA A 181 4.22 3.86 1.16
N LEU A 182 4.77 4.82 1.88
CA LEU A 182 5.88 4.59 2.80
C LEU A 182 5.46 4.97 4.22
N TRP A 183 5.88 4.15 5.18
CA TRP A 183 5.78 4.43 6.60
C TRP A 183 7.18 4.54 7.21
N ARG A 184 7.35 5.48 8.14
CA ARG A 184 8.57 5.63 8.93
C ARG A 184 8.26 5.97 10.39
N GLY A 185 9.28 5.89 11.23
CA GLY A 185 9.21 6.25 12.65
C GLY A 185 9.13 5.06 13.58
N LYS A 186 9.02 5.35 14.87
CA LYS A 186 8.86 4.32 15.90
C LYS A 186 7.51 3.62 15.74
N ASP A 187 7.44 2.37 16.13
CA ASP A 187 6.20 1.59 16.12
C ASP A 187 5.54 1.45 14.73
N MET A 188 6.28 1.61 13.64
CA MET A 188 5.77 1.45 12.27
C MET A 188 5.26 0.04 11.97
N ALA A 189 5.50 -0.95 12.84
CA ALA A 189 4.92 -2.28 12.76
C ALA A 189 3.49 -2.36 13.29
N GLN A 190 3.03 -1.35 14.05
CA GLN A 190 1.67 -1.35 14.58
C GLN A 190 0.65 -1.12 13.46
N PRO A 191 -0.45 -1.89 13.44
CA PRO A 191 -1.51 -1.70 12.46
C PRO A 191 -2.24 -0.37 12.69
N PRO A 192 -2.92 0.16 11.65
CA PRO A 192 -3.81 1.30 11.84
C PRO A 192 -4.99 0.93 12.74
N ARG A 193 -5.54 1.93 13.43
CA ARG A 193 -6.68 1.78 14.33
C ARG A 193 -7.84 2.65 13.84
N LEU A 194 -9.01 2.05 13.69
CA LEU A 194 -10.24 2.78 13.42
C LEU A 194 -10.57 3.68 14.62
N MET A 195 -11.07 4.85 14.29
CA MET A 195 -11.61 5.78 15.30
C MET A 195 -13.12 5.60 15.34
N VAL A 196 -13.62 5.15 16.47
CA VAL A 196 -15.05 4.93 16.75
C VAL A 196 -15.68 6.22 17.27
#